data_113a482cd1caeaea01594f7283cf4f8f
#
_entry.id   113a482cd1caeaea01594f7283cf4f8f
#
_cell.length_a   1.000
_cell.length_b   1.000
_cell.length_c   1.000
_cell.angle_alpha   90.00
_cell.angle_beta   90.00
_cell.angle_gamma   90.00
#
_symmetry.space_group_name_H-M   'P 1'
#
loop_
_entity.id
_entity.type
_entity.pdbx_description
1 polymer ?
#
loop_
_entity_poly.entity_id
_entity_poly.type
_entity_poly.pdbx_seq_one_letter_code
_entity_poly.pdbx_strand_id
1 'polypeptide(L)'
;MTTYTLDQLDGFPWTVSTDTLKTEHLLVKYWEAAETVAVLLERPCFLDPETLQELRLLVGEDSKEKDWDCDLAQRTLETLTAALEEAAPAGFYFGSQEGDGACFGFWLEQEWADLLEHCGWAADSDPAALADVVRSLTAGGIDVDNFEDYYQGEAEGYNATEAGADYAAQLAEDLGSIQTTAHWPHTCIDWELAWRELELGDGYWMEQINGCQWAVFRNV
;
A
#
# COMPACT_ATOMS: atom_id res chain seq x y z
N MET A 1 -7.99 16.80 -13.63
CA MET A 1 -7.20 17.11 -12.43
C MET A 1 -6.61 15.79 -12.02
N THR A 2 -5.29 15.66 -12.09
CA THR A 2 -4.61 14.44 -11.64
C THR A 2 -4.53 14.53 -10.13
N THR A 3 -5.26 13.70 -9.42
CA THR A 3 -5.17 13.62 -7.96
C THR A 3 -3.90 12.85 -7.65
N TYR A 4 -2.89 13.53 -7.14
CA TYR A 4 -1.70 12.86 -6.62
C TYR A 4 -2.06 12.25 -5.28
N THR A 5 -1.67 11.00 -5.07
CA THR A 5 -1.84 10.26 -3.82
C THR A 5 -0.46 9.96 -3.23
N LEU A 6 -0.36 9.71 -1.92
CA LEU A 6 0.92 9.40 -1.25
C LEU A 6 1.65 8.20 -1.84
N ASP A 7 0.90 7.33 -2.49
CA ASP A 7 1.35 6.17 -3.22
C ASP A 7 2.24 6.47 -4.42
N GLN A 8 2.33 7.72 -4.85
CA GLN A 8 3.24 8.16 -5.93
C GLN A 8 4.62 8.60 -5.41
N LEU A 9 4.87 8.46 -4.09
CA LEU A 9 6.19 8.62 -3.52
C LEU A 9 7.06 7.39 -3.83
N ASP A 10 8.16 7.59 -4.53
CA ASP A 10 9.20 6.56 -4.67
C ASP A 10 9.60 6.05 -3.28
N GLY A 11 9.47 4.74 -3.04
CA GLY A 11 9.86 4.09 -1.79
C GLY A 11 8.78 4.01 -0.71
N PHE A 12 7.48 4.10 -1.07
CA PHE A 12 6.40 3.74 -0.16
C PHE A 12 6.42 2.22 0.14
N PRO A 13 6.28 1.73 1.38
CA PRO A 13 6.01 2.43 2.65
C PRO A 13 7.14 3.41 3.02
N TRP A 14 6.79 4.60 3.49
CA TRP A 14 7.71 5.72 3.64
C TRP A 14 8.13 5.92 5.08
N THR A 15 9.43 5.76 5.36
CA THR A 15 10.03 6.06 6.65
C THR A 15 10.26 7.57 6.81
N VAL A 16 9.66 8.16 7.82
CA VAL A 16 9.78 9.60 8.14
C VAL A 16 10.92 9.87 9.12
N SER A 17 11.08 9.04 10.14
CA SER A 17 12.13 9.20 11.15
C SER A 17 12.61 7.86 11.67
N THR A 18 13.92 7.75 11.95
CA THR A 18 14.55 6.55 12.54
C THR A 18 15.39 6.95 13.75
N ASP A 19 15.60 5.99 14.66
CA ASP A 19 16.58 6.03 15.76
C ASP A 19 16.39 7.17 16.77
N THR A 20 15.19 7.81 16.83
CA THR A 20 14.98 8.91 17.77
C THR A 20 13.55 8.96 18.31
N LEU A 21 13.45 9.23 19.61
CA LEU A 21 12.22 9.58 20.31
C LEU A 21 12.24 11.04 20.81
N LYS A 22 13.27 11.81 20.45
CA LYS A 22 13.40 13.19 20.87
C LYS A 22 12.44 14.10 20.13
N THR A 23 11.60 14.82 20.87
CA THR A 23 10.61 15.77 20.34
C THR A 23 11.22 16.76 19.34
N GLU A 24 12.41 17.26 19.62
CA GLU A 24 13.14 18.18 18.74
C GLU A 24 13.42 17.61 17.33
N HIS A 25 13.69 16.32 17.23
CA HIS A 25 13.98 15.64 15.96
C HIS A 25 12.68 15.24 15.26
N LEU A 26 11.72 14.69 16.02
CA LEU A 26 10.44 14.26 15.48
C LEU A 26 9.64 15.42 14.91
N LEU A 27 9.58 16.56 15.60
CA LEU A 27 8.87 17.75 15.12
C LEU A 27 9.35 18.22 13.74
N VAL A 28 10.66 18.27 13.54
CA VAL A 28 11.25 18.67 12.25
C VAL A 28 10.86 17.67 11.16
N LYS A 29 11.02 16.38 11.44
CA LYS A 29 10.75 15.31 10.48
C LYS A 29 9.27 15.20 10.13
N TYR A 30 8.41 15.30 11.13
CA TYR A 30 6.95 15.27 10.92
C TYR A 30 6.45 16.49 10.14
N TRP A 31 7.06 17.67 10.39
CA TRP A 31 6.77 18.84 9.57
C TRP A 31 7.18 18.63 8.12
N GLU A 32 8.44 18.24 7.85
CA GLU A 32 8.92 17.97 6.49
C GLU A 32 8.01 16.96 5.77
N ALA A 33 7.57 15.92 6.49
CA ALA A 33 6.63 14.94 5.98
C ALA A 33 5.25 15.55 5.68
N ALA A 34 4.69 16.34 6.59
CA ALA A 34 3.38 16.97 6.42
C ALA A 34 3.38 17.98 5.26
N GLU A 35 4.46 18.77 5.09
CA GLU A 35 4.61 19.65 3.92
C GLU A 35 4.66 18.86 2.61
N THR A 36 5.40 17.74 2.60
CA THR A 36 5.49 16.87 1.42
C THR A 36 4.14 16.28 1.06
N VAL A 37 3.43 15.74 2.05
CA VAL A 37 2.09 15.18 1.90
C VAL A 37 1.08 16.24 1.42
N ALA A 38 1.13 17.45 1.98
CA ALA A 38 0.25 18.56 1.57
C ALA A 38 0.46 18.93 0.09
N VAL A 39 1.71 18.98 -0.37
CA VAL A 39 2.04 19.23 -1.78
C VAL A 39 1.52 18.13 -2.68
N LEU A 40 1.74 16.86 -2.30
CA LEU A 40 1.32 15.70 -3.10
C LEU A 40 -0.20 15.58 -3.23
N LEU A 41 -0.91 15.85 -2.13
CA LEU A 41 -2.38 15.80 -2.12
C LEU A 41 -3.03 17.09 -2.67
N GLU A 42 -2.24 18.06 -3.16
CA GLU A 42 -2.72 19.38 -3.59
C GLU A 42 -3.63 20.04 -2.54
N ARG A 43 -3.41 19.73 -1.25
CA ARG A 43 -4.16 20.27 -0.12
C ARG A 43 -3.45 21.51 0.43
N PRO A 44 -4.19 22.51 0.96
CA PRO A 44 -3.55 23.53 1.81
C PRO A 44 -2.87 22.82 3.00
N CYS A 45 -1.80 23.42 3.51
CA CYS A 45 -1.10 22.90 4.68
C CYS A 45 -2.09 22.37 5.74
N PHE A 46 -1.88 21.17 6.25
CA PHE A 46 -2.75 20.54 7.25
C PHE A 46 -2.84 21.30 8.56
N LEU A 47 -1.88 22.18 8.80
CA LEU A 47 -1.82 22.98 10.02
C LEU A 47 -2.53 24.31 9.79
N ASP A 48 -3.32 24.72 10.77
CA ASP A 48 -3.88 26.05 10.80
C ASP A 48 -2.78 27.12 10.90
N PRO A 49 -3.02 28.38 10.52
CA PRO A 49 -1.99 29.42 10.49
C PRO A 49 -1.35 29.71 11.86
N GLU A 50 -2.08 29.49 12.95
CA GLU A 50 -1.61 29.70 14.32
C GLU A 50 -0.57 28.61 14.69
N THR A 51 -0.92 27.34 14.50
CA THR A 51 -0.02 26.19 14.70
C THR A 51 1.21 26.29 13.80
N LEU A 52 1.08 26.74 12.56
CA LEU A 52 2.21 27.01 11.66
C LEU A 52 3.15 28.10 12.19
N GLN A 53 2.60 29.16 12.77
CA GLN A 53 3.40 30.23 13.37
C GLN A 53 4.13 29.73 14.60
N GLU A 54 3.45 28.98 15.47
CA GLU A 54 4.05 28.37 16.67
C GLU A 54 5.18 27.39 16.30
N LEU A 55 4.96 26.55 15.30
CA LEU A 55 5.96 25.62 14.81
C LEU A 55 7.19 26.34 14.24
N ARG A 56 6.99 27.41 13.45
CA ARG A 56 8.12 28.24 12.95
C ARG A 56 8.94 28.86 14.08
N LEU A 57 8.30 29.24 15.18
CA LEU A 57 8.99 29.73 16.38
C LEU A 57 9.78 28.62 17.08
N LEU A 58 9.27 27.39 17.09
CA LEU A 58 9.95 26.23 17.66
C LEU A 58 11.13 25.76 16.79
N VAL A 59 10.97 25.71 15.46
CA VAL A 59 11.98 25.17 14.53
C VAL A 59 12.96 26.25 14.02
N GLY A 60 12.64 27.54 14.09
CA GLY A 60 13.45 28.64 13.58
C GLY A 60 14.87 28.72 14.16
N GLU A 61 15.85 29.18 13.37
CA GLU A 61 17.30 29.14 13.68
C GLU A 61 17.74 30.03 14.89
N ASP A 62 16.90 30.97 15.34
CA ASP A 62 17.30 32.01 16.31
C ASP A 62 17.18 31.60 17.78
N SER A 63 16.73 30.41 18.12
CA SER A 63 16.52 30.02 19.50
C SER A 63 17.62 29.07 19.99
N LYS A 64 18.60 29.62 20.71
CA LYS A 64 19.74 28.87 21.29
C LYS A 64 19.39 28.03 22.52
N GLU A 65 18.25 28.26 23.14
CA GLU A 65 17.72 27.49 24.28
C GLU A 65 16.22 27.23 24.04
N LYS A 66 15.90 26.14 23.35
CA LYS A 66 14.51 25.72 23.13
C LYS A 66 14.15 24.74 24.21
N ASP A 67 13.02 24.95 24.84
CA ASP A 67 12.37 23.96 25.70
C ASP A 67 11.50 23.07 24.83
N TRP A 68 12.07 21.98 24.36
CA TRP A 68 11.39 20.99 23.55
C TRP A 68 10.43 20.07 24.34
N ASP A 69 10.51 20.13 25.66
CA ASP A 69 9.62 19.39 26.56
C ASP A 69 8.43 20.28 27.02
N CYS A 70 8.24 21.42 26.38
CA CYS A 70 7.08 22.27 26.66
C CYS A 70 5.79 21.74 26.08
N ASP A 71 4.66 22.11 26.71
CA ASP A 71 3.30 21.72 26.28
C ASP A 71 3.01 22.10 24.81
N LEU A 72 3.64 23.16 24.31
CA LEU A 72 3.50 23.61 22.93
C LEU A 72 4.12 22.62 21.95
N ALA A 73 5.35 22.19 22.20
CA ALA A 73 6.05 21.23 21.34
C ALA A 73 5.29 19.90 21.30
N GLN A 74 4.79 19.45 22.45
CA GLN A 74 4.01 18.22 22.54
C GLN A 74 2.70 18.31 21.76
N ARG A 75 1.90 19.39 21.95
CA ARG A 75 0.65 19.59 21.19
C ARG A 75 0.89 19.70 19.69
N THR A 76 1.97 20.37 19.29
CA THR A 76 2.30 20.50 17.86
C THR A 76 2.68 19.15 17.28
N LEU A 77 3.43 18.32 18.01
CA LEU A 77 3.74 16.95 17.57
C LEU A 77 2.48 16.08 17.44
N GLU A 78 1.58 16.16 18.42
CA GLU A 78 0.29 15.46 18.37
C GLU A 78 -0.56 15.90 17.17
N THR A 79 -0.61 17.20 16.87
CA THR A 79 -1.33 17.74 15.72
C THR A 79 -0.74 17.25 14.39
N LEU A 80 0.59 17.25 14.27
CA LEU A 80 1.28 16.72 13.09
C LEU A 80 1.05 15.21 12.93
N THR A 81 1.10 14.46 14.02
CA THR A 81 0.82 13.01 14.02
C THR A 81 -0.59 12.75 13.50
N ALA A 82 -1.60 13.42 14.06
CA ALA A 82 -2.98 13.27 13.64
C ALA A 82 -3.19 13.65 12.16
N ALA A 83 -2.51 14.70 11.69
CA ALA A 83 -2.61 15.12 10.29
C ALA A 83 -1.96 14.10 9.33
N LEU A 84 -0.84 13.49 9.71
CA LEU A 84 -0.19 12.45 8.92
C LEU A 84 -0.99 11.14 8.94
N GLU A 85 -1.61 10.80 10.08
CA GLU A 85 -2.49 9.65 10.20
C GLU A 85 -3.76 9.81 9.34
N GLU A 86 -4.39 11.00 9.35
CA GLU A 86 -5.52 11.31 8.46
C GLU A 86 -5.14 11.22 6.97
N ALA A 87 -3.89 11.48 6.65
CA ALA A 87 -3.39 11.45 5.28
C ALA A 87 -2.95 10.06 4.83
N ALA A 88 -2.87 9.08 5.74
CA ALA A 88 -2.47 7.73 5.39
C ALA A 88 -3.41 7.13 4.33
N PRO A 89 -2.88 6.46 3.30
CA PRO A 89 -3.72 5.73 2.34
C PRO A 89 -4.51 4.62 3.03
N ALA A 90 -5.62 4.21 2.43
CA ALA A 90 -6.39 3.06 2.92
C ALA A 90 -5.50 1.81 2.98
N GLY A 91 -5.59 1.05 4.08
CA GLY A 91 -4.75 -0.11 4.37
C GLY A 91 -3.40 0.23 5.01
N PHE A 92 -3.15 1.53 5.32
CA PHE A 92 -1.91 2.00 5.95
C PHE A 92 -2.20 2.91 7.14
N TYR A 93 -1.28 2.93 8.09
CA TYR A 93 -1.29 3.86 9.21
C TYR A 93 0.00 4.66 9.28
N PHE A 94 -0.05 5.82 9.90
CA PHE A 94 1.14 6.58 10.28
C PHE A 94 1.46 6.34 11.75
N GLY A 95 2.69 5.92 12.05
CA GLY A 95 3.10 5.63 13.42
C GLY A 95 4.47 4.99 13.52
N SER A 96 4.76 4.37 14.66
CA SER A 96 5.98 3.57 14.83
C SER A 96 5.86 2.24 14.11
N GLN A 97 6.98 1.81 13.51
CA GLN A 97 7.07 0.47 12.92
C GLN A 97 6.91 -0.61 14.00
N GLU A 98 6.20 -1.66 13.69
CA GLU A 98 6.09 -2.80 14.59
C GLU A 98 7.47 -3.40 14.89
N GLY A 99 7.77 -3.60 16.18
CA GLY A 99 9.07 -4.10 16.64
C GLY A 99 10.18 -3.05 16.72
N ASP A 100 10.00 -1.84 16.15
CA ASP A 100 10.94 -0.73 16.29
C ASP A 100 10.20 0.59 16.65
N GLY A 101 10.01 0.81 17.94
CA GLY A 101 9.30 1.98 18.45
C GLY A 101 9.99 3.33 18.18
N ALA A 102 11.19 3.34 17.62
CA ALA A 102 11.94 4.57 17.25
C ALA A 102 11.94 4.83 15.74
N CYS A 103 11.33 3.96 14.95
CA CYS A 103 11.17 4.11 13.51
C CYS A 103 9.72 4.53 13.20
N PHE A 104 9.53 5.77 12.72
CA PHE A 104 8.22 6.33 12.40
C PHE A 104 8.05 6.52 10.90
N GLY A 105 6.86 6.20 10.42
CA GLY A 105 6.55 6.29 9.00
C GLY A 105 5.12 5.86 8.68
N PHE A 106 4.87 5.61 7.40
CA PHE A 106 3.63 5.00 6.93
C PHE A 106 3.86 3.50 6.75
N TRP A 107 3.07 2.70 7.44
CA TRP A 107 3.21 1.25 7.48
C TRP A 107 1.89 0.57 7.12
N LEU A 108 1.98 -0.64 6.65
CA LEU A 108 0.81 -1.47 6.39
C LEU A 108 0.07 -1.77 7.70
N GLU A 109 -1.26 -1.66 7.70
CA GLU A 109 -2.09 -2.06 8.84
C GLU A 109 -1.90 -3.55 9.16
N GLN A 110 -1.95 -3.90 10.45
CA GLN A 110 -1.68 -5.25 10.92
C GLN A 110 -2.61 -6.29 10.27
N GLU A 111 -3.87 -5.95 10.10
CA GLU A 111 -4.87 -6.83 9.48
C GLU A 111 -4.50 -7.20 8.05
N TRP A 112 -3.97 -6.25 7.26
CA TRP A 112 -3.43 -6.52 5.95
C TRP A 112 -2.15 -7.35 6.00
N ALA A 113 -1.23 -7.06 6.93
CA ALA A 113 0.00 -7.83 7.10
C ALA A 113 -0.31 -9.30 7.43
N ASP A 114 -1.25 -9.54 8.36
CA ASP A 114 -1.70 -10.89 8.74
C ASP A 114 -2.36 -11.62 7.54
N LEU A 115 -3.17 -10.92 6.75
CA LEU A 115 -3.80 -11.49 5.56
C LEU A 115 -2.76 -11.89 4.51
N LEU A 116 -1.80 -11.01 4.21
CA LEU A 116 -0.73 -11.28 3.24
C LEU A 116 0.18 -12.42 3.70
N GLU A 117 0.45 -12.54 5.02
CA GLU A 117 1.17 -13.67 5.59
C GLU A 117 0.35 -14.96 5.47
N HIS A 118 -0.97 -14.90 5.73
CA HIS A 118 -1.87 -16.05 5.56
C HIS A 118 -1.92 -16.55 4.11
N CYS A 119 -1.93 -15.65 3.14
CA CYS A 119 -1.81 -15.98 1.72
C CYS A 119 -0.43 -16.50 1.32
N GLY A 120 0.58 -16.38 2.19
CA GLY A 120 1.96 -16.77 1.90
C GLY A 120 2.74 -15.77 1.06
N TRP A 121 2.17 -14.58 0.80
CA TRP A 121 2.79 -13.57 -0.09
C TRP A 121 3.95 -12.82 0.58
N ALA A 122 3.93 -12.72 1.92
CA ALA A 122 4.92 -11.95 2.67
C ALA A 122 6.33 -12.56 2.64
N ALA A 123 6.46 -13.87 2.41
CA ALA A 123 7.73 -14.58 2.58
C ALA A 123 8.78 -14.26 1.50
N ASP A 124 8.35 -14.05 0.25
CA ASP A 124 9.23 -13.94 -0.92
C ASP A 124 9.04 -12.62 -1.70
N SER A 125 8.27 -11.69 -1.15
CA SER A 125 7.93 -10.43 -1.83
C SER A 125 8.61 -9.22 -1.20
N ASP A 126 8.94 -8.23 -2.03
CA ASP A 126 9.38 -6.92 -1.58
C ASP A 126 8.21 -6.22 -0.85
N PRO A 127 8.42 -5.66 0.36
CA PRO A 127 7.40 -4.87 1.07
C PRO A 127 6.78 -3.76 0.21
N ALA A 128 7.53 -3.14 -0.69
CA ALA A 128 7.01 -2.14 -1.60
C ALA A 128 6.02 -2.75 -2.62
N ALA A 129 6.31 -3.93 -3.16
CA ALA A 129 5.39 -4.63 -4.07
C ALA A 129 4.09 -5.02 -3.37
N LEU A 130 4.16 -5.50 -2.12
CA LEU A 130 2.97 -5.80 -1.32
C LEU A 130 2.15 -4.54 -1.01
N ALA A 131 2.81 -3.43 -0.72
CA ALA A 131 2.14 -2.14 -0.54
C ALA A 131 1.40 -1.71 -1.81
N ASP A 132 1.99 -1.92 -3.00
CA ASP A 132 1.34 -1.65 -4.28
C ASP A 132 0.08 -2.51 -4.47
N VAL A 133 0.15 -3.79 -4.13
CA VAL A 133 -1.01 -4.70 -4.17
C VAL A 133 -2.12 -4.18 -3.26
N VAL A 134 -1.83 -3.90 -1.98
CA VAL A 134 -2.84 -3.41 -1.02
C VAL A 134 -3.48 -2.10 -1.50
N ARG A 135 -2.69 -1.18 -2.05
CA ARG A 135 -3.22 0.07 -2.62
C ARG A 135 -4.16 -0.17 -3.79
N SER A 136 -3.80 -1.06 -4.69
CA SER A 136 -4.65 -1.42 -5.82
C SER A 136 -5.97 -2.01 -5.35
N LEU A 137 -5.92 -2.95 -4.40
CA LEU A 137 -7.09 -3.57 -3.80
C LEU A 137 -8.00 -2.54 -3.12
N THR A 138 -7.44 -1.72 -2.24
CA THR A 138 -8.21 -0.70 -1.51
C THR A 138 -8.79 0.39 -2.42
N ALA A 139 -8.07 0.78 -3.47
CA ALA A 139 -8.58 1.68 -4.50
C ALA A 139 -9.75 1.07 -5.28
N GLY A 140 -9.77 -0.25 -5.44
CA GLY A 140 -10.87 -1.04 -6.02
C GLY A 140 -12.04 -1.28 -5.06
N GLY A 141 -11.93 -0.83 -3.78
CA GLY A 141 -12.96 -1.05 -2.75
C GLY A 141 -12.87 -2.41 -2.06
N ILE A 142 -11.75 -3.11 -2.22
CA ILE A 142 -11.48 -4.37 -1.54
C ILE A 142 -10.74 -4.06 -0.24
N ASP A 143 -11.27 -4.53 0.88
CA ASP A 143 -10.69 -4.48 2.20
C ASP A 143 -10.45 -5.89 2.75
N VAL A 144 -9.89 -6.01 3.95
CA VAL A 144 -9.60 -7.30 4.57
C VAL A 144 -10.87 -8.12 4.78
N ASP A 145 -12.00 -7.46 5.12
CA ASP A 145 -13.26 -8.13 5.44
C ASP A 145 -13.92 -8.77 4.21
N ASN A 146 -13.74 -8.16 3.02
CA ASN A 146 -14.36 -8.62 1.78
C ASN A 146 -13.36 -9.29 0.80
N PHE A 147 -12.09 -9.40 1.16
CA PHE A 147 -11.04 -9.93 0.29
C PHE A 147 -11.39 -11.30 -0.31
N GLU A 148 -11.89 -12.22 0.52
CA GLU A 148 -12.22 -13.59 0.09
C GLU A 148 -13.37 -13.63 -0.92
N ASP A 149 -14.24 -12.62 -0.97
CA ASP A 149 -15.32 -12.55 -1.95
C ASP A 149 -14.79 -12.32 -3.37
N TYR A 150 -13.64 -11.66 -3.48
CA TYR A 150 -13.01 -11.29 -4.75
C TYR A 150 -11.86 -12.22 -5.15
N TYR A 151 -11.10 -12.73 -4.17
CA TYR A 151 -9.92 -13.53 -4.41
C TYR A 151 -10.26 -14.91 -4.99
N GLN A 152 -9.61 -15.27 -6.08
CA GLN A 152 -9.88 -16.50 -6.82
C GLN A 152 -8.71 -17.49 -6.84
N GLY A 153 -7.52 -17.06 -6.43
CA GLY A 153 -6.32 -17.89 -6.42
C GLY A 153 -5.10 -17.19 -7.01
N GLU A 154 -4.11 -17.97 -7.35
CA GLU A 154 -2.83 -17.49 -7.86
C GLU A 154 -2.52 -18.06 -9.24
N ALA A 155 -1.64 -17.38 -9.95
CA ALA A 155 -1.12 -17.79 -11.24
C ALA A 155 0.37 -17.53 -11.36
N GLU A 156 1.07 -18.25 -12.21
CA GLU A 156 2.49 -18.07 -12.48
C GLU A 156 2.72 -17.54 -13.90
N GLY A 157 3.61 -16.55 -14.02
CA GLY A 157 4.00 -15.99 -15.31
C GLY A 157 4.95 -14.83 -15.19
N TYR A 158 5.84 -14.64 -16.15
CA TYR A 158 6.77 -13.50 -16.18
C TYR A 158 6.08 -12.18 -16.57
N ASN A 159 4.86 -12.24 -17.03
CA ASN A 159 4.02 -11.09 -17.37
C ASN A 159 2.54 -11.47 -17.21
N ALA A 160 1.67 -10.46 -17.17
CA ALA A 160 0.23 -10.65 -16.96
C ALA A 160 -0.43 -11.59 -17.98
N THR A 161 0.04 -11.57 -19.24
CA THR A 161 -0.54 -12.44 -20.29
C THR A 161 -0.21 -13.91 -20.04
N GLU A 162 1.03 -14.22 -19.67
CA GLU A 162 1.42 -15.59 -19.35
C GLU A 162 0.73 -16.11 -18.08
N ALA A 163 0.70 -15.28 -17.01
CA ALA A 163 0.01 -15.64 -15.78
C ALA A 163 -1.50 -15.85 -16.01
N GLY A 164 -2.13 -14.99 -16.80
CA GLY A 164 -3.54 -15.15 -17.14
C GLY A 164 -3.80 -16.40 -17.96
N ALA A 165 -2.91 -16.75 -18.88
CA ALA A 165 -3.00 -17.99 -19.64
C ALA A 165 -2.87 -19.23 -18.73
N ASP A 166 -1.95 -19.20 -17.76
CA ASP A 166 -1.78 -20.24 -16.75
C ASP A 166 -3.05 -20.39 -15.90
N TYR A 167 -3.58 -19.29 -15.38
CA TYR A 167 -4.83 -19.31 -14.62
C TYR A 167 -6.02 -19.84 -15.42
N ALA A 168 -6.18 -19.40 -16.66
CA ALA A 168 -7.28 -19.85 -17.51
C ALA A 168 -7.22 -21.36 -17.77
N ALA A 169 -6.00 -21.92 -17.91
CA ALA A 169 -5.79 -23.35 -18.05
C ALA A 169 -6.17 -24.10 -16.76
N GLN A 170 -5.71 -23.62 -15.60
CA GLN A 170 -6.04 -24.21 -14.28
C GLN A 170 -7.55 -24.18 -14.04
N LEU A 171 -8.19 -23.04 -14.26
CA LEU A 171 -9.64 -22.89 -14.09
C LEU A 171 -10.42 -23.85 -14.98
N ALA A 172 -10.00 -24.04 -16.23
CA ALA A 172 -10.66 -24.98 -17.15
C ALA A 172 -10.49 -26.45 -16.72
N GLU A 173 -9.36 -26.80 -16.11
CA GLU A 173 -9.14 -28.13 -15.52
C GLU A 173 -10.03 -28.33 -14.27
N ASP A 174 -10.06 -27.37 -13.37
CA ASP A 174 -10.84 -27.42 -12.13
C ASP A 174 -12.36 -27.52 -12.40
N LEU A 175 -12.83 -26.83 -13.41
CA LEU A 175 -14.20 -26.92 -13.88
C LEU A 175 -14.50 -28.23 -14.64
N GLY A 176 -13.49 -29.04 -14.90
CA GLY A 176 -13.62 -30.28 -15.69
C GLY A 176 -13.98 -30.03 -17.16
N SER A 177 -13.79 -28.82 -17.66
CA SER A 177 -14.07 -28.44 -19.05
C SER A 177 -13.09 -29.07 -20.03
N ILE A 178 -11.89 -29.40 -19.54
CA ILE A 178 -10.85 -30.12 -20.28
C ILE A 178 -10.33 -31.32 -19.47
N GLN A 179 -9.71 -32.25 -20.16
CA GLN A 179 -9.01 -33.37 -19.52
C GLN A 179 -7.51 -33.23 -19.79
N THR A 180 -6.69 -33.17 -18.76
CA THR A 180 -5.23 -33.07 -18.82
C THR A 180 -4.56 -34.16 -19.65
N THR A 181 -5.20 -35.33 -19.76
CA THR A 181 -4.74 -36.46 -20.58
C THR A 181 -5.27 -36.44 -22.03
N ALA A 182 -6.10 -35.45 -22.37
CA ALA A 182 -6.67 -35.34 -23.71
C ALA A 182 -5.60 -34.88 -24.72
N HIS A 183 -5.68 -35.45 -25.91
CA HIS A 183 -4.90 -35.05 -27.07
C HIS A 183 -5.66 -34.04 -27.91
N TRP A 184 -5.27 -33.88 -29.17
CA TRP A 184 -5.97 -33.01 -30.11
C TRP A 184 -7.52 -33.20 -30.04
N PRO A 185 -8.34 -32.14 -30.00
CA PRO A 185 -7.98 -30.71 -30.18
C PRO A 185 -7.61 -29.94 -28.91
N HIS A 186 -7.62 -30.50 -27.70
CA HIS A 186 -7.40 -29.82 -26.44
C HIS A 186 -5.99 -29.23 -26.35
N THR A 187 -5.00 -29.78 -27.05
CA THR A 187 -3.65 -29.24 -27.15
C THR A 187 -3.55 -28.00 -28.04
N CYS A 188 -4.65 -27.55 -28.65
CA CYS A 188 -4.70 -26.39 -29.55
C CYS A 188 -5.48 -25.21 -28.93
N ILE A 189 -5.68 -25.21 -27.61
CA ILE A 189 -6.38 -24.12 -26.93
C ILE A 189 -5.40 -22.91 -26.83
N ASP A 190 -5.92 -21.74 -27.22
CA ASP A 190 -5.25 -20.47 -27.04
C ASP A 190 -5.62 -19.93 -25.65
N TRP A 191 -4.75 -20.18 -24.68
CA TRP A 191 -4.98 -19.80 -23.28
C TRP A 191 -4.86 -18.30 -23.05
N GLU A 192 -4.07 -17.57 -23.83
CA GLU A 192 -4.02 -16.11 -23.77
C GLU A 192 -5.34 -15.50 -24.22
N LEU A 193 -5.94 -16.07 -25.27
CA LEU A 193 -7.28 -15.66 -25.70
C LEU A 193 -8.34 -16.02 -24.65
N ALA A 194 -8.24 -17.21 -24.03
CA ALA A 194 -9.17 -17.64 -22.99
C ALA A 194 -9.12 -16.70 -21.78
N TRP A 195 -7.91 -16.30 -21.34
CA TRP A 195 -7.76 -15.29 -20.29
C TRP A 195 -8.43 -13.96 -20.65
N ARG A 196 -8.19 -13.48 -21.85
CA ARG A 196 -8.78 -12.22 -22.32
C ARG A 196 -10.32 -12.26 -22.32
N GLU A 197 -10.92 -13.38 -22.62
CA GLU A 197 -12.39 -13.56 -22.53
C GLU A 197 -12.85 -13.51 -21.06
N LEU A 198 -12.10 -14.07 -20.11
CA LEU A 198 -12.38 -13.97 -18.67
C LEU A 198 -12.29 -12.52 -18.18
N GLU A 199 -11.25 -11.77 -18.57
CA GLU A 199 -11.12 -10.34 -18.24
C GLU A 199 -12.29 -9.52 -18.76
N LEU A 200 -12.67 -9.71 -20.03
CA LEU A 200 -13.68 -8.88 -20.69
C LEU A 200 -15.11 -9.30 -20.36
N GLY A 201 -15.35 -10.60 -20.15
CA GLY A 201 -16.69 -11.17 -19.99
C GLY A 201 -17.09 -11.39 -18.54
N ASP A 202 -16.19 -11.89 -17.73
CA ASP A 202 -16.47 -12.36 -16.37
C ASP A 202 -15.84 -11.49 -15.27
N GLY A 203 -15.13 -10.40 -15.64
CA GLY A 203 -14.59 -9.40 -14.72
C GLY A 203 -13.40 -9.88 -13.90
N TYR A 204 -12.62 -10.82 -14.42
CA TYR A 204 -11.36 -11.23 -13.80
C TYR A 204 -10.29 -10.17 -14.01
N TRP A 205 -9.36 -10.06 -13.05
CA TRP A 205 -8.19 -9.19 -13.12
C TRP A 205 -7.10 -9.72 -12.19
N MET A 206 -5.87 -9.19 -12.29
CA MET A 206 -4.73 -9.70 -11.54
C MET A 206 -3.85 -8.58 -11.01
N GLU A 207 -3.22 -8.84 -9.85
CA GLU A 207 -2.15 -8.03 -9.27
C GLU A 207 -0.88 -8.84 -9.15
N GLN A 208 0.25 -8.23 -9.46
CA GLN A 208 1.55 -8.89 -9.35
C GLN A 208 2.02 -8.87 -7.90
N ILE A 209 2.26 -10.04 -7.32
CA ILE A 209 2.76 -10.21 -5.95
C ILE A 209 4.29 -10.12 -5.93
N ASN A 210 4.93 -10.79 -6.89
CA ASN A 210 6.38 -10.78 -7.06
C ASN A 210 6.75 -11.01 -8.54
N GLY A 211 8.04 -11.24 -8.84
CA GLY A 211 8.54 -11.32 -10.20
C GLY A 211 7.80 -12.29 -11.14
N CYS A 212 7.20 -13.36 -10.62
CA CYS A 212 6.49 -14.35 -11.43
C CYS A 212 5.16 -14.85 -10.84
N GLN A 213 4.77 -14.38 -9.66
CA GLN A 213 3.53 -14.79 -8.99
C GLN A 213 2.50 -13.66 -9.03
N TRP A 214 1.26 -14.02 -9.33
CA TRP A 214 0.13 -13.11 -9.52
C TRP A 214 -1.06 -13.57 -8.71
N ALA A 215 -1.71 -12.65 -8.02
CA ALA A 215 -3.01 -12.87 -7.40
C ALA A 215 -4.14 -12.60 -8.39
N VAL A 216 -5.10 -13.48 -8.47
CA VAL A 216 -6.25 -13.38 -9.38
C VAL A 216 -7.50 -13.04 -8.59
N PHE A 217 -8.23 -12.06 -9.08
CA PHE A 217 -9.46 -11.56 -8.50
C PHE A 217 -10.60 -11.58 -9.51
N ARG A 218 -11.84 -11.54 -9.01
CA ARG A 218 -13.04 -11.43 -9.82
C ARG A 218 -14.01 -10.43 -9.21
N ASN A 219 -14.55 -9.54 -10.03
CA ASN A 219 -15.62 -8.64 -9.61
C ASN A 219 -16.90 -9.44 -9.29
N VAL A 220 -17.51 -9.16 -8.15
CA VAL A 220 -18.72 -9.83 -7.66
C VAL A 220 -19.95 -8.99 -7.95
#